data_69cc965a74bdab9273bccbb1515de68b
#
_entry.id   69cc965a74bdab9273bccbb1515de68b
#
_cell.length_a   1.000
_cell.length_b   1.000
_cell.length_c   1.000
_cell.angle_alpha   90.00
_cell.angle_beta   90.00
_cell.angle_gamma   90.00
#
_symmetry.space_group_name_H-M   'P 1'
#
loop_
_entity.id
_entity.type
_entity.pdbx_description
1 polymer ?
#
loop_
_entity_poly.entity_id
_entity_poly.type
_entity_poly.pdbx_seq_one_letter_code
_entity_poly.pdbx_strand_id
1 'polypeptide(L)'
;MNLTTSTELICFLFLGSIVIIGAIGVVFLNNIVYSAFLLGGVFMAVAGLYLLLNASFVAAAQILVYVGAVNVLILFAIMLVNKKEDLKPIKSLRLRKTLSGLVCGGLLTLLVRVDMITKWNLPGPSAIGELSTERIGEHLFTDYLLPFELASVL
;
A
#
# COMPACT_ATOMS: atom_id res chain seq x y z
N MET A 1 -23.42 18.58 -11.13
CA MET A 1 -22.64 17.45 -10.58
C MET A 1 -22.62 16.41 -11.69
N ASN A 2 -21.47 16.25 -12.38
CA ASN A 2 -21.39 15.42 -13.58
C ASN A 2 -21.41 13.95 -13.17
N LEU A 3 -22.16 13.11 -13.90
CA LEU A 3 -22.31 11.66 -13.65
C LEU A 3 -20.95 10.94 -13.51
N THR A 4 -19.94 11.36 -14.24
CA THR A 4 -18.58 10.83 -14.17
C THR A 4 -17.94 11.05 -12.80
N THR A 5 -18.02 12.26 -12.25
CA THR A 5 -17.45 12.60 -10.93
C THR A 5 -18.13 11.80 -9.80
N SER A 6 -19.44 11.54 -9.93
CA SER A 6 -20.17 10.72 -8.95
C SER A 6 -19.75 9.24 -9.00
N THR A 7 -19.51 8.70 -10.19
CA THR A 7 -19.06 7.31 -10.36
C THR A 7 -17.64 7.12 -9.84
N GLU A 8 -16.73 8.04 -10.13
CA GLU A 8 -15.36 8.02 -9.62
C GLU A 8 -15.33 8.05 -8.08
N LEU A 9 -16.14 8.91 -7.47
CA LEU A 9 -16.25 9.00 -6.02
C LEU A 9 -16.79 7.71 -5.39
N ILE A 10 -17.79 7.09 -5.99
CA ILE A 10 -18.34 5.81 -5.52
C ILE A 10 -17.29 4.71 -5.60
N CYS A 11 -16.59 4.60 -6.74
CA CYS A 11 -15.50 3.63 -6.91
C CYS A 11 -14.36 3.86 -5.91
N PHE A 12 -14.00 5.12 -5.67
CA PHE A 12 -12.98 5.49 -4.69
C PHE A 12 -13.37 5.06 -3.27
N LEU A 13 -14.60 5.37 -2.85
CA LEU A 13 -15.09 4.99 -1.52
C LEU A 13 -15.18 3.46 -1.36
N PHE A 14 -15.62 2.77 -2.41
CA PHE A 14 -15.71 1.32 -2.41
C PHE A 14 -14.32 0.66 -2.28
N LEU A 15 -13.38 1.02 -3.15
CA LEU A 15 -12.02 0.51 -3.09
C LEU A 15 -11.29 0.91 -1.80
N GLY A 16 -11.46 2.16 -1.35
CA GLY A 16 -10.91 2.64 -0.09
C GLY A 16 -11.43 1.86 1.12
N SER A 17 -12.73 1.54 1.13
CA SER A 17 -13.31 0.72 2.20
C SER A 17 -12.75 -0.71 2.20
N ILE A 18 -12.55 -1.32 1.04
CA ILE A 18 -11.92 -2.64 0.92
C ILE A 18 -10.49 -2.61 1.48
N VAL A 19 -9.72 -1.57 1.15
CA VAL A 19 -8.34 -1.42 1.64
C VAL A 19 -8.32 -1.31 3.18
N ILE A 20 -9.17 -0.47 3.77
CA ILE A 20 -9.21 -0.26 5.22
C ILE A 20 -9.68 -1.53 5.95
N ILE A 21 -10.77 -2.13 5.51
CA ILE A 21 -11.32 -3.35 6.13
C ILE A 21 -10.34 -4.51 5.95
N GLY A 22 -9.77 -4.64 4.76
CA GLY A 22 -8.77 -5.66 4.46
C GLY A 22 -7.51 -5.50 5.31
N ALA A 23 -6.98 -4.28 5.45
CA ALA A 23 -5.81 -4.00 6.28
C ALA A 23 -6.06 -4.34 7.76
N ILE A 24 -7.23 -3.99 8.28
CA ILE A 24 -7.65 -4.37 9.63
C ILE A 24 -7.71 -5.91 9.74
N GLY A 25 -8.30 -6.57 8.75
CA GLY A 25 -8.39 -8.03 8.70
C GLY A 25 -7.02 -8.70 8.70
N VAL A 26 -6.05 -8.20 7.95
CA VAL A 26 -4.66 -8.70 7.92
C VAL A 26 -4.03 -8.73 9.32
N VAL A 27 -4.29 -7.70 10.13
CA VAL A 27 -3.72 -7.57 11.48
C VAL A 27 -4.43 -8.48 12.51
N PHE A 28 -5.76 -8.64 12.38
CA PHE A 28 -6.56 -9.38 13.36
C PHE A 28 -6.64 -10.89 13.09
N LEU A 29 -6.30 -11.35 11.87
CA LEU A 29 -6.31 -12.77 11.57
C LEU A 29 -5.19 -13.51 12.31
N ASN A 30 -5.58 -14.53 13.07
CA ASN A 30 -4.65 -15.38 13.82
C ASN A 30 -3.84 -16.34 12.91
N ASN A 31 -4.38 -16.65 11.75
CA ASN A 31 -3.73 -17.55 10.80
C ASN A 31 -2.93 -16.74 9.78
N ILE A 32 -1.60 -16.89 9.83
CA ILE A 32 -0.66 -16.13 9.01
C ILE A 32 -0.90 -16.36 7.52
N VAL A 33 -1.28 -17.56 7.10
CA VAL A 33 -1.52 -17.89 5.69
C VAL A 33 -2.74 -17.13 5.16
N TYR A 34 -3.85 -17.12 5.90
CA TYR A 34 -5.04 -16.34 5.51
C TYR A 34 -4.77 -14.83 5.52
N SER A 35 -3.96 -14.37 6.48
CA SER A 35 -3.53 -12.96 6.54
C SER A 35 -2.74 -12.56 5.29
N ALA A 36 -1.82 -13.42 4.82
CA ALA A 36 -1.05 -13.15 3.61
C ALA A 36 -1.91 -13.17 2.33
N PHE A 37 -2.89 -14.07 2.23
CA PHE A 37 -3.85 -14.05 1.11
C PHE A 37 -4.70 -12.77 1.12
N LEU A 38 -5.17 -12.36 2.29
CA LEU A 38 -5.94 -11.11 2.44
C LEU A 38 -5.10 -9.89 2.08
N LEU A 39 -3.80 -9.90 2.44
CA LEU A 39 -2.86 -8.84 2.05
C LEU A 39 -2.73 -8.71 0.52
N GLY A 40 -2.69 -9.84 -0.21
CA GLY A 40 -2.73 -9.84 -1.67
C GLY A 40 -3.99 -9.18 -2.23
N GLY A 41 -5.15 -9.44 -1.63
CA GLY A 41 -6.41 -8.78 -1.96
C GLY A 41 -6.39 -7.27 -1.70
N VAL A 42 -5.79 -6.83 -0.59
CA VAL A 42 -5.59 -5.41 -0.27
C VAL A 42 -4.69 -4.74 -1.32
N PHE A 43 -3.59 -5.38 -1.72
CA PHE A 43 -2.71 -4.85 -2.77
C PHE A 43 -3.41 -4.73 -4.12
N MET A 44 -4.32 -5.64 -4.45
CA MET A 44 -5.13 -5.55 -5.65
C MET A 44 -6.09 -4.36 -5.61
N ALA A 45 -6.72 -4.11 -4.46
CA ALA A 45 -7.58 -2.94 -4.27
C ALA A 45 -6.79 -1.62 -4.36
N VAL A 46 -5.56 -1.58 -3.82
CA VAL A 46 -4.64 -0.44 -3.97
C VAL A 46 -4.29 -0.20 -5.44
N ALA A 47 -4.04 -1.25 -6.23
CA ALA A 47 -3.83 -1.11 -7.67
C ALA A 47 -5.05 -0.49 -8.37
N GLY A 48 -6.26 -0.86 -7.95
CA GLY A 48 -7.51 -0.23 -8.42
C GLY A 48 -7.58 1.26 -8.10
N LEU A 49 -7.13 1.68 -6.91
CA LEU A 49 -7.02 3.11 -6.56
C LEU A 49 -6.03 3.85 -7.45
N TYR A 50 -4.89 3.25 -7.79
CA TYR A 50 -3.94 3.84 -8.74
C TYR A 50 -4.55 4.02 -10.15
N LEU A 51 -5.38 3.07 -10.61
CA LEU A 51 -6.09 3.24 -11.88
C LEU A 51 -7.07 4.42 -11.83
N LEU A 52 -7.77 4.60 -10.72
CA LEU A 52 -8.66 5.77 -10.52
C LEU A 52 -7.88 7.10 -10.56
N LEU A 53 -6.62 7.12 -10.12
CA LEU A 53 -5.75 8.29 -10.17
C LEU A 53 -5.07 8.48 -11.54
N ASN A 54 -5.44 7.73 -12.57
CA ASN A 54 -4.78 7.70 -13.88
C ASN A 54 -3.28 7.34 -13.85
N ALA A 55 -2.83 6.67 -12.78
CA ALA A 55 -1.46 6.21 -12.62
C ALA A 55 -1.30 4.75 -13.10
N SER A 56 -1.56 4.51 -14.39
CA SER A 56 -1.62 3.16 -14.97
C SER A 56 -0.30 2.37 -14.84
N PHE A 57 0.85 3.04 -14.99
CA PHE A 57 2.16 2.41 -14.80
C PHE A 57 2.36 1.93 -13.36
N VAL A 58 2.01 2.77 -12.38
CA VAL A 58 2.14 2.42 -10.96
C VAL A 58 1.19 1.29 -10.59
N ALA A 59 -0.03 1.29 -11.14
CA ALA A 59 -1.00 0.20 -10.96
C ALA A 59 -0.47 -1.14 -11.51
N ALA A 60 0.14 -1.13 -12.69
CA ALA A 60 0.76 -2.32 -13.27
C ALA A 60 1.94 -2.82 -12.42
N ALA A 61 2.81 -1.92 -11.98
CA ALA A 61 3.91 -2.25 -11.07
C ALA A 61 3.41 -2.81 -9.73
N GLN A 62 2.34 -2.26 -9.17
CA GLN A 62 1.69 -2.76 -7.95
C GLN A 62 1.25 -4.21 -8.11
N ILE A 63 0.60 -4.56 -9.22
CA ILE A 63 0.15 -5.93 -9.47
C ILE A 63 1.33 -6.88 -9.70
N LEU A 64 2.25 -6.51 -10.58
CA LEU A 64 3.37 -7.39 -10.95
C LEU A 64 4.33 -7.62 -9.79
N VAL A 65 4.72 -6.56 -9.10
CA VAL A 65 5.74 -6.63 -8.04
C VAL A 65 5.11 -7.03 -6.70
N TYR A 66 4.09 -6.30 -6.23
CA TYR A 66 3.55 -6.54 -4.88
C TYR A 66 2.63 -7.75 -4.83
N VAL A 67 1.69 -7.90 -5.76
CA VAL A 67 0.78 -9.06 -5.76
C VAL A 67 1.49 -10.30 -6.30
N GLY A 68 2.19 -10.17 -7.42
CA GLY A 68 2.80 -11.29 -8.13
C GLY A 68 4.09 -11.81 -7.50
N ALA A 69 5.03 -10.93 -7.15
CA ALA A 69 6.33 -11.34 -6.63
C ALA A 69 6.38 -11.34 -5.10
N VAL A 70 6.17 -10.19 -4.47
CA VAL A 70 6.38 -10.03 -3.02
C VAL A 70 5.39 -10.86 -2.21
N ASN A 71 4.10 -10.79 -2.53
CA ASN A 71 3.08 -11.53 -1.77
C ASN A 71 3.25 -13.04 -1.92
N VAL A 72 3.60 -13.53 -3.10
CA VAL A 72 3.88 -14.94 -3.34
C VAL A 72 5.14 -15.38 -2.58
N LEU A 73 6.19 -14.55 -2.57
CA LEU A 73 7.40 -14.81 -1.79
C LEU A 73 7.09 -14.92 -0.28
N ILE A 74 6.26 -14.02 0.24
CA ILE A 74 5.81 -14.04 1.64
C ILE A 74 5.04 -15.34 1.93
N LEU A 75 4.13 -15.75 1.03
CA LEU A 75 3.38 -17.00 1.17
C LEU A 75 4.31 -18.21 1.25
N PHE A 76 5.28 -18.31 0.36
CA PHE A 76 6.26 -19.40 0.40
C PHE A 76 7.10 -19.37 1.68
N ALA A 77 7.58 -18.20 2.08
CA ALA A 77 8.36 -18.03 3.30
C ALA A 77 7.57 -18.51 4.54
N ILE A 78 6.29 -18.13 4.64
CA ILE A 78 5.42 -18.53 5.75
C ILE A 78 5.14 -20.03 5.75
N MET A 79 4.98 -20.65 4.58
CA MET A 79 4.75 -22.10 4.48
C MET A 79 5.98 -22.92 4.88
N LEU A 80 7.18 -22.37 4.68
CA LEU A 80 8.44 -23.03 5.08
C LEU A 80 8.76 -22.88 6.57
N VAL A 81 8.19 -21.89 7.25
CA VAL A 81 8.40 -21.68 8.69
C VAL A 81 7.56 -22.68 9.48
N ASN A 82 8.21 -23.68 10.06
CA ASN A 82 7.57 -24.66 10.94
C ASN A 82 7.29 -24.02 12.32
N LYS A 83 6.06 -23.57 12.52
CA LYS A 83 5.63 -22.89 13.75
C LYS A 83 5.39 -23.91 14.87
N LYS A 84 6.44 -24.33 15.54
CA LYS A 84 6.40 -25.04 16.82
C LYS A 84 7.21 -24.26 17.87
N GLU A 85 6.69 -23.13 18.31
CA GLU A 85 7.12 -22.57 19.59
C GLU A 85 5.89 -22.07 20.35
N ASP A 86 5.54 -22.82 21.40
CA ASP A 86 4.69 -22.33 22.48
C ASP A 86 5.41 -21.17 23.18
N LEU A 87 5.15 -19.97 22.72
CA LEU A 87 5.64 -18.75 23.38
C LEU A 87 5.01 -18.68 24.77
N LYS A 88 5.81 -18.99 25.80
CA LYS A 88 5.44 -18.81 27.21
C LYS A 88 4.92 -17.38 27.40
N PRO A 89 3.78 -17.17 28.06
CA PRO A 89 3.22 -15.83 28.28
C PRO A 89 4.16 -15.02 29.15
N ILE A 90 4.78 -13.99 28.54
CA ILE A 90 5.63 -13.03 29.25
C ILE A 90 4.75 -12.18 30.15
N LYS A 91 5.00 -12.20 31.47
CA LYS A 91 4.20 -11.52 32.51
C LYS A 91 4.06 -9.98 32.36
N SER A 92 4.75 -9.33 31.43
CA SER A 92 4.72 -7.86 31.21
C SER A 92 3.83 -7.42 30.03
N LEU A 93 2.88 -8.26 29.59
CA LEU A 93 2.06 -8.02 28.41
C LEU A 93 1.20 -6.74 28.46
N ARG A 94 0.74 -6.31 29.65
CA ARG A 94 -0.10 -5.12 29.78
C ARG A 94 0.67 -3.82 29.53
N LEU A 95 1.82 -3.65 30.16
CA LEU A 95 2.66 -2.45 30.00
C LEU A 95 3.14 -2.29 28.54
N ARG A 96 3.49 -3.40 27.90
CA ARG A 96 3.95 -3.43 26.51
C ARG A 96 2.81 -3.08 25.53
N LYS A 97 1.58 -3.56 25.78
CA LYS A 97 0.41 -3.22 24.96
C LYS A 97 0.01 -1.74 25.10
N THR A 98 0.02 -1.19 26.32
CA THR A 98 -0.29 0.23 26.54
C THR A 98 0.77 1.14 25.95
N LEU A 99 2.05 0.82 26.10
CA LEU A 99 3.14 1.60 25.52
C LEU A 99 3.11 1.56 23.98
N SER A 100 2.87 0.39 23.39
CA SER A 100 2.69 0.24 21.95
C SER A 100 1.50 1.03 21.43
N GLY A 101 0.35 0.98 22.13
CA GLY A 101 -0.83 1.76 21.78
C GLY A 101 -0.60 3.27 21.86
N LEU A 102 0.17 3.74 22.84
CA LEU A 102 0.50 5.15 23.00
C LEU A 102 1.44 5.65 21.89
N VAL A 103 2.44 4.85 21.52
CA VAL A 103 3.35 5.16 20.40
C VAL A 103 2.59 5.18 19.07
N CYS A 104 1.76 4.17 18.79
CA CYS A 104 0.96 4.11 17.56
C CYS A 104 -0.07 5.26 17.50
N GLY A 105 -0.74 5.56 18.60
CA GLY A 105 -1.69 6.68 18.69
C GLY A 105 -1.00 8.03 18.54
N GLY A 106 0.17 8.21 19.13
CA GLY A 106 1.00 9.40 18.95
C GLY A 106 1.44 9.61 17.51
N LEU A 107 1.87 8.54 16.85
CA LEU A 107 2.26 8.58 15.44
C LEU A 107 1.08 8.88 14.52
N LEU A 108 -0.07 8.27 14.79
CA LEU A 108 -1.31 8.53 14.04
C LEU A 108 -1.74 9.99 14.17
N THR A 109 -1.78 10.54 15.40
CA THR A 109 -2.15 11.94 15.63
C THR A 109 -1.17 12.91 14.97
N LEU A 110 0.13 12.57 14.97
CA LEU A 110 1.15 13.37 14.28
C LEU A 110 0.92 13.38 12.76
N LEU A 111 0.68 12.22 12.14
CA LEU A 111 0.41 12.12 10.72
C LEU A 111 -0.84 12.89 10.31
N VAL A 112 -1.95 12.72 11.04
CA VAL A 112 -3.20 13.47 10.79
C VAL A 112 -2.99 14.98 10.95
N ARG A 113 -2.20 15.41 11.94
CA ARG A 113 -1.86 16.83 12.15
C ARG A 113 -1.07 17.38 10.98
N VAL A 114 -0.04 16.65 10.51
CA VAL A 114 0.78 17.05 9.36
C VAL A 114 -0.10 17.19 8.12
N ASP A 115 -0.96 16.22 7.86
CA ASP A 115 -1.85 16.23 6.69
C ASP A 115 -2.82 17.42 6.71
N MET A 116 -3.39 17.74 7.88
CA MET A 116 -4.31 18.87 8.05
C MET A 116 -3.64 20.25 7.98
N ILE A 117 -2.37 20.36 8.39
CA ILE A 117 -1.63 21.64 8.38
C ILE A 117 -1.00 21.91 7.03
N THR A 118 -0.67 20.87 6.27
CA THR A 118 -0.02 21.00 4.96
C THR A 118 -0.98 21.63 3.96
N LYS A 119 -0.61 22.79 3.45
CA LYS A 119 -1.33 23.43 2.32
C LYS A 119 -0.95 22.71 1.05
N TRP A 120 -1.80 21.80 0.60
CA TRP A 120 -1.63 21.12 -0.68
C TRP A 120 -1.91 22.10 -1.81
N ASN A 121 -0.86 22.68 -2.42
CA ASN A 121 -0.98 23.40 -3.67
C ASN A 121 -1.18 22.38 -4.79
N LEU A 122 -2.42 21.99 -5.03
CA LEU A 122 -2.76 21.13 -6.15
C LEU A 122 -2.60 21.95 -7.45
N PRO A 123 -1.70 21.56 -8.35
CA PRO A 123 -1.64 22.17 -9.66
C PRO A 123 -3.00 21.95 -10.36
N GLY A 124 -3.46 22.99 -11.08
CA GLY A 124 -4.75 22.92 -11.79
C GLY A 124 -4.79 21.77 -12.80
N PRO A 125 -5.99 21.40 -13.29
CA PRO A 125 -6.21 20.24 -14.17
C PRO A 125 -5.32 20.20 -15.43
N SER A 126 -4.86 21.35 -15.88
CA SER A 126 -3.96 21.51 -17.05
C SER A 126 -2.49 21.16 -16.77
N ALA A 127 -2.08 21.03 -15.50
CA ALA A 127 -0.72 20.64 -15.12
C ALA A 127 -0.59 19.13 -14.88
N ILE A 128 -1.72 18.42 -14.80
CA ILE A 128 -1.79 16.95 -14.79
C ILE A 128 -1.82 16.48 -16.26
N GLY A 129 -0.93 17.06 -17.08
CA GLY A 129 -0.70 16.57 -18.42
C GLY A 129 -0.05 15.22 -18.30
N GLU A 130 -0.82 14.20 -18.68
CA GLU A 130 -0.37 12.86 -19.08
C GLU A 130 0.99 12.47 -18.50
N LEU A 131 1.00 11.99 -17.26
CA LEU A 131 2.04 11.09 -16.79
C LEU A 131 1.90 9.79 -17.60
N SER A 132 2.05 9.92 -18.92
CA SER A 132 1.98 8.77 -19.80
C SER A 132 3.15 7.86 -19.45
N THR A 133 2.91 6.58 -19.46
CA THR A 133 3.94 5.53 -19.30
C THR A 133 5.13 5.79 -20.23
N GLU A 134 4.89 6.43 -21.36
CA GLU A 134 5.88 6.87 -22.34
C GLU A 134 6.88 7.89 -21.77
N ARG A 135 6.42 8.94 -21.09
CA ARG A 135 7.30 9.92 -20.43
C ARG A 135 8.15 9.30 -19.32
N ILE A 136 7.56 8.40 -18.54
CA ILE A 136 8.32 7.67 -17.51
C ILE A 136 9.43 6.86 -18.19
N GLY A 137 9.12 6.16 -19.29
CA GLY A 137 10.10 5.42 -20.08
C GLY A 137 11.19 6.32 -20.63
N GLU A 138 10.85 7.45 -21.23
CA GLU A 138 11.79 8.41 -21.78
C GLU A 138 12.76 8.92 -20.72
N HIS A 139 12.26 9.41 -19.58
CA HIS A 139 13.11 9.87 -18.47
C HIS A 139 13.97 8.74 -17.87
N LEU A 140 13.44 7.53 -17.79
CA LEU A 140 14.16 6.39 -17.24
C LEU A 140 15.36 5.99 -18.11
N PHE A 141 15.23 6.09 -19.43
CA PHE A 141 16.27 5.72 -20.39
C PHE A 141 17.15 6.88 -20.86
N THR A 142 16.83 8.13 -20.46
CA THR A 142 17.68 9.31 -20.75
C THR A 142 18.33 9.82 -19.48
N ASP A 143 17.56 10.45 -18.59
CA ASP A 143 18.06 11.16 -17.41
C ASP A 143 18.49 10.21 -16.29
N TYR A 144 17.78 9.08 -16.14
CA TYR A 144 17.96 8.12 -15.04
C TYR A 144 18.52 6.77 -15.48
N LEU A 145 19.21 6.73 -16.62
CA LEU A 145 19.81 5.50 -17.17
C LEU A 145 20.76 4.82 -16.18
N LEU A 146 21.67 5.59 -15.57
CA LEU A 146 22.64 5.07 -14.58
C LEU A 146 21.98 4.46 -13.34
N PRO A 147 21.06 5.14 -12.64
CA PRO A 147 20.32 4.54 -11.53
C PRO A 147 19.51 3.31 -11.94
N PHE A 148 18.94 3.30 -13.14
CA PHE A 148 18.19 2.16 -13.68
C PHE A 148 19.09 0.94 -13.90
N GLU A 149 20.24 1.16 -14.49
CA GLU A 149 21.22 0.08 -14.74
C GLU A 149 21.78 -0.49 -13.43
N LEU A 150 22.10 0.38 -12.46
CA LEU A 150 22.53 -0.06 -11.13
C LEU A 150 21.45 -0.86 -10.40
N ALA A 151 20.20 -0.44 -10.49
CA ALA A 151 19.07 -1.16 -9.88
C ALA A 151 18.83 -2.54 -10.53
N SER A 152 19.12 -2.68 -11.83
CA SER A 152 18.97 -3.95 -12.56
C SER A 152 20.00 -5.00 -12.16
N VAL A 153 21.17 -4.58 -11.68
CA VAL A 153 22.26 -5.47 -11.22
C VAL A 153 22.04 -5.91 -9.76
N LEU A 154 21.26 -5.16 -8.99
CA LEU A 154 20.99 -5.43 -7.59
C LEU A 154 19.93 -6.52 -7.43
#